data_a08a1122189dd4c43b61c1291c4785e7
#
_entry.id   a08a1122189dd4c43b61c1291c4785e7
#
_cell.length_a   1.000
_cell.length_b   1.000
_cell.length_c   1.000
_cell.angle_alpha   90.00
_cell.angle_beta   90.00
_cell.angle_gamma   90.00
#
_symmetry.space_group_name_H-M   'P 1'
#
loop_
_entity.id
_entity.type
_entity.pdbx_description
1 polymer ?
#
loop_
_entity_poly.entity_id
_entity_poly.type
_entity_poly.pdbx_seq_one_letter_code
_entity_poly.pdbx_strand_id
1 'polypeptide(L)'
;PPSLGNDHLTVEGEKRDHIKADYSLTVDTSMHQKLGQSLLVDAVQEIHLDSGQKIVLEAGAEITLKVGGSFMKIDPSGVTLVGPSIKMNSGGSPGSGSGWAGQMPGLPGGVELPAYTPPLPFKGGKACPLLAQQETAMNINECDE
;
A
#
# COMPACT_ATOMS: atom_id res chain seq x y z
N PRO A 1 -8.01 6.29 -8.93
CA PRO A 1 -7.30 7.52 -9.23
C PRO A 1 -6.26 7.79 -8.15
N PRO A 2 -5.06 8.25 -8.50
CA PRO A 2 -4.11 8.66 -7.48
C PRO A 2 -4.69 9.84 -6.72
N SER A 3 -4.85 9.72 -5.41
CA SER A 3 -5.21 10.84 -4.56
C SER A 3 -3.96 11.70 -4.37
N LEU A 4 -3.97 12.86 -4.96
CA LEU A 4 -2.95 13.88 -4.72
C LEU A 4 -3.36 14.66 -3.47
N GLY A 5 -2.99 14.17 -2.30
CA GLY A 5 -3.32 14.82 -1.03
C GLY A 5 -3.51 13.85 0.11
N ASN A 6 -4.14 14.31 1.17
CA ASN A 6 -4.41 13.49 2.34
C ASN A 6 -5.70 12.70 2.14
N ASP A 7 -5.66 11.43 2.52
CA ASP A 7 -6.84 10.59 2.60
C ASP A 7 -7.14 10.29 4.08
N HIS A 8 -8.33 10.66 4.53
CA HIS A 8 -8.79 10.44 5.90
C HIS A 8 -10.06 9.59 5.90
N LEU A 9 -9.97 8.40 6.44
CA LEU A 9 -11.10 7.50 6.59
C LEU A 9 -11.47 7.36 8.07
N THR A 10 -12.70 7.72 8.42
CA THR A 10 -13.28 7.47 9.74
C THR A 10 -14.41 6.45 9.59
N VAL A 11 -14.32 5.36 10.32
CA VAL A 11 -15.36 4.32 10.36
C VAL A 11 -15.87 4.23 11.78
N GLU A 12 -17.13 4.57 12.00
CA GLU A 12 -17.77 4.50 13.32
C GLU A 12 -18.15 3.08 13.74
N GLY A 13 -18.22 2.17 12.78
CA GLY A 13 -18.53 0.76 13.01
C GLY A 13 -17.33 -0.14 12.70
N GLU A 14 -17.61 -1.30 12.17
CA GLU A 14 -16.61 -2.29 11.81
C GLU A 14 -16.15 -2.11 10.37
N LYS A 15 -14.86 -2.21 10.12
CA LYS A 15 -14.30 -2.33 8.78
C LYS A 15 -13.74 -3.73 8.56
N ARG A 16 -14.19 -4.42 7.52
CA ARG A 16 -13.69 -5.73 7.09
C ARG A 16 -13.20 -5.65 5.65
N ASP A 17 -11.97 -6.03 5.44
CA ASP A 17 -11.39 -6.15 4.11
C ASP A 17 -11.10 -7.63 3.82
N HIS A 18 -11.66 -8.17 2.73
CA HIS A 18 -11.37 -9.51 2.25
C HIS A 18 -10.75 -9.43 0.87
N ILE A 19 -9.48 -9.78 0.78
CA ILE A 19 -8.70 -9.70 -0.45
C ILE A 19 -8.37 -11.11 -0.89
N LYS A 20 -8.81 -11.48 -2.07
CA LYS A 20 -8.65 -12.84 -2.63
C LYS A 20 -7.27 -13.09 -3.24
N ALA A 21 -6.48 -12.06 -3.39
CA ALA A 21 -5.13 -12.10 -3.92
C ALA A 21 -4.18 -11.39 -2.94
N ASP A 22 -3.10 -10.83 -3.42
CA ASP A 22 -2.12 -10.18 -2.58
C ASP A 22 -2.58 -8.80 -2.10
N TYR A 23 -2.28 -8.49 -0.86
CA TYR A 23 -2.39 -7.14 -0.29
C TYR A 23 -0.99 -6.58 -0.03
N SER A 24 -0.61 -5.56 -0.76
CA SER A 24 0.69 -4.90 -0.64
C SER A 24 0.52 -3.47 -0.14
N LEU A 25 1.18 -3.16 0.96
CA LEU A 25 1.20 -1.81 1.53
C LEU A 25 2.63 -1.30 1.57
N THR A 26 2.90 -0.20 0.88
CA THR A 26 4.19 0.51 0.91
C THR A 26 3.97 1.90 1.48
N VAL A 27 4.73 2.24 2.51
CA VAL A 27 4.68 3.55 3.18
C VAL A 27 6.10 4.12 3.20
N ASP A 28 6.31 5.24 2.56
CA ASP A 28 7.65 5.80 2.35
C ASP A 28 8.30 6.32 3.64
N THR A 29 7.50 6.72 4.63
CA THR A 29 8.04 7.27 5.87
C THR A 29 7.71 6.41 7.08
N SER A 30 6.51 6.48 7.61
CA SER A 30 6.15 5.81 8.86
C SER A 30 4.74 5.24 8.83
N MET A 31 4.58 4.04 9.36
CA MET A 31 3.30 3.43 9.63
C MET A 31 3.05 3.39 11.13
N HIS A 32 1.95 3.97 11.57
CA HIS A 32 1.55 3.98 12.97
C HIS A 32 0.26 3.18 13.16
N GLN A 33 0.29 2.21 14.07
CA GLN A 33 -0.89 1.45 14.46
C GLN A 33 -1.08 1.56 15.97
N LYS A 34 -2.28 1.98 16.39
CA LYS A 34 -2.69 2.01 17.79
C LYS A 34 -3.97 1.23 17.94
N LEU A 35 -3.95 0.21 18.77
CA LEU A 35 -5.07 -0.71 19.01
C LEU A 35 -5.48 -0.64 20.48
N GLY A 36 -6.78 -0.63 20.72
CA GLY A 36 -7.30 -0.59 22.08
C GLY A 36 -7.20 -1.92 22.82
N GLN A 37 -7.13 -3.03 22.11
CA GLN A 37 -7.11 -4.37 22.72
C GLN A 37 -6.01 -5.27 22.17
N SER A 38 -6.14 -5.76 20.93
CA SER A 38 -5.27 -6.84 20.43
C SER A 38 -4.86 -6.64 18.99
N LEU A 39 -3.62 -7.02 18.67
CA LEU A 39 -3.15 -7.27 17.32
C LEU A 39 -2.96 -8.78 17.16
N LEU A 40 -3.70 -9.39 16.24
CA LEU A 40 -3.60 -10.81 15.91
C LEU A 40 -3.08 -10.93 14.48
N VAL A 41 -1.96 -11.59 14.32
CA VAL A 41 -1.33 -11.84 13.03
C VAL A 41 -1.11 -13.33 12.89
N ASP A 42 -1.65 -13.95 11.85
CA ASP A 42 -1.50 -15.35 11.54
C ASP A 42 -1.09 -15.53 10.08
N ALA A 43 -0.07 -16.32 9.84
CA ALA A 43 0.42 -16.64 8.51
C ALA A 43 0.81 -18.12 8.43
N VAL A 44 0.35 -18.80 7.38
CA VAL A 44 0.58 -20.23 7.22
C VAL A 44 2.05 -20.60 7.06
N GLN A 45 2.83 -19.75 6.37
CA GLN A 45 4.21 -20.07 6.05
C GLN A 45 5.21 -19.28 6.89
N GLU A 46 5.13 -17.98 6.89
CA GLU A 46 6.18 -17.13 7.49
C GLU A 46 5.64 -15.79 7.94
N ILE A 47 6.10 -15.32 9.08
CA ILE A 47 6.03 -13.93 9.51
C ILE A 47 7.46 -13.44 9.61
N HIS A 48 7.84 -12.50 8.74
CA HIS A 48 9.17 -11.91 8.71
C HIS A 48 9.13 -10.46 9.19
N LEU A 49 9.84 -10.18 10.27
CA LEU A 49 10.02 -8.84 10.81
C LEU A 49 11.51 -8.49 10.70
N ASP A 50 11.83 -7.50 9.89
CA ASP A 50 13.19 -7.04 9.68
C ASP A 50 13.29 -5.53 9.95
N SER A 51 14.40 -5.14 10.55
CA SER A 51 14.73 -3.74 10.82
C SER A 51 16.21 -3.51 10.66
N GLY A 52 16.60 -2.51 9.90
CA GLY A 52 18.00 -2.16 9.69
C GLY A 52 18.73 -1.69 10.95
N GLN A 53 18.03 -1.35 12.03
CA GLN A 53 18.66 -0.86 13.26
C GLN A 53 18.19 -1.60 14.50
N LYS A 54 16.89 -1.61 14.80
CA LYS A 54 16.42 -2.07 16.09
C LYS A 54 14.99 -2.62 16.02
N ILE A 55 14.79 -3.76 16.68
CA ILE A 55 13.46 -4.29 16.99
C ILE A 55 13.29 -4.27 18.50
N VAL A 56 12.24 -3.66 19.00
CA VAL A 56 11.88 -3.63 20.42
C VAL A 56 10.58 -4.38 20.60
N LEU A 57 10.59 -5.41 21.43
CA LEU A 57 9.41 -6.14 21.88
C LEU A 57 9.26 -5.92 23.38
N GLU A 58 8.18 -5.28 23.80
CA GLU A 58 7.92 -4.95 25.19
C GLU A 58 6.53 -5.41 25.57
N ALA A 59 6.43 -6.05 26.72
CA ALA A 59 5.17 -6.48 27.30
C ALA A 59 5.14 -6.20 28.80
N GLY A 60 3.99 -5.81 29.32
CA GLY A 60 3.84 -5.53 30.75
C GLY A 60 3.87 -6.76 31.64
N ALA A 61 3.55 -7.94 31.10
CA ALA A 61 3.47 -9.16 31.90
C ALA A 61 4.40 -10.27 31.38
N GLU A 62 4.35 -10.61 30.12
CA GLU A 62 5.09 -11.75 29.60
C GLU A 62 5.41 -11.63 28.11
N ILE A 63 6.61 -12.07 27.71
CA ILE A 63 6.97 -12.36 26.33
C ILE A 63 7.29 -13.84 26.23
N THR A 64 6.61 -14.55 25.34
CA THR A 64 6.86 -15.97 25.07
C THR A 64 7.21 -16.17 23.59
N LEU A 65 8.34 -16.84 23.35
CA LEU A 65 8.74 -17.36 22.05
C LEU A 65 8.70 -18.87 22.11
N LYS A 66 7.84 -19.50 21.28
CA LYS A 66 7.59 -20.94 21.35
C LYS A 66 7.69 -21.59 19.98
N VAL A 67 8.35 -22.73 19.94
CA VAL A 67 8.43 -23.62 18.78
C VAL A 67 8.24 -25.07 19.25
N GLY A 68 7.11 -25.67 18.89
CA GLY A 68 6.81 -27.01 19.38
C GLY A 68 6.83 -27.12 20.90
N GLY A 69 7.68 -27.99 21.43
CA GLY A 69 7.88 -28.19 22.88
C GLY A 69 8.95 -27.27 23.50
N SER A 70 9.70 -26.54 22.69
CA SER A 70 10.74 -25.63 23.17
C SER A 70 10.22 -24.20 23.27
N PHE A 71 10.61 -23.49 24.31
CA PHE A 71 10.20 -22.09 24.46
C PHE A 71 11.20 -21.27 25.28
N MET A 72 11.14 -19.97 25.08
CA MET A 72 11.72 -18.96 25.94
C MET A 72 10.61 -18.07 26.48
N LYS A 73 10.55 -17.91 27.77
CA LYS A 73 9.58 -17.04 28.45
C LYS A 73 10.34 -16.02 29.29
N ILE A 74 9.94 -14.78 29.18
CA ILE A 74 10.46 -13.67 29.98
C ILE A 74 9.27 -13.07 30.73
N ASP A 75 9.34 -13.09 32.05
CA ASP A 75 8.33 -12.50 32.93
C ASP A 75 9.01 -11.83 34.16
N PRO A 76 8.25 -11.19 35.07
CA PRO A 76 8.86 -10.56 36.24
C PRO A 76 9.61 -11.50 37.18
N SER A 77 9.40 -12.80 37.12
CA SER A 77 10.14 -13.80 37.90
C SER A 77 11.49 -14.18 37.29
N GLY A 78 11.71 -13.85 36.03
CA GLY A 78 12.96 -14.12 35.35
C GLY A 78 12.83 -14.64 33.92
N VAL A 79 13.88 -15.28 33.43
CA VAL A 79 13.95 -15.87 32.09
C VAL A 79 13.94 -17.39 32.21
N THR A 80 12.97 -18.03 31.58
CA THR A 80 12.83 -19.48 31.52
C THR A 80 13.15 -19.97 30.12
N LEU A 81 14.09 -20.91 30.00
CA LEU A 81 14.46 -21.59 28.77
C LEU A 81 14.17 -23.08 28.92
N VAL A 82 13.36 -23.63 28.03
CA VAL A 82 13.01 -25.06 28.02
C VAL A 82 13.23 -25.62 26.63
N GLY A 83 13.90 -26.75 26.56
CA GLY A 83 14.15 -27.49 25.32
C GLY A 83 14.99 -28.73 25.58
N PRO A 84 15.09 -29.64 24.62
CA PRO A 84 15.92 -30.85 24.76
C PRO A 84 17.40 -30.55 24.96
N SER A 85 17.86 -29.41 24.44
CA SER A 85 19.23 -28.94 24.64
C SER A 85 19.26 -27.43 24.60
N ILE A 86 20.04 -26.83 25.50
CA ILE A 86 20.30 -25.38 25.56
C ILE A 86 21.78 -25.17 25.24
N LYS A 87 22.05 -24.48 24.14
CA LYS A 87 23.43 -24.16 23.74
C LYS A 87 23.70 -22.69 24.06
N MET A 88 24.65 -22.46 24.92
CA MET A 88 25.12 -21.13 25.31
C MET A 88 26.56 -20.98 24.89
N ASN A 89 26.86 -19.98 24.08
CA ASN A 89 28.24 -19.67 23.63
C ASN A 89 28.98 -20.85 22.94
N SER A 90 28.24 -21.74 22.27
CA SER A 90 28.80 -22.95 21.64
C SER A 90 28.81 -22.91 20.11
N GLY A 91 28.56 -21.73 19.51
CA GLY A 91 28.40 -21.58 18.06
C GLY A 91 27.03 -22.07 17.57
N GLY A 92 26.77 -21.88 16.31
CA GLY A 92 25.51 -22.15 15.63
C GLY A 92 25.24 -21.14 14.53
N SER A 93 24.20 -21.38 13.75
CA SER A 93 23.72 -20.42 12.76
C SER A 93 22.26 -20.04 13.05
N PRO A 94 21.91 -18.76 12.91
CA PRO A 94 20.52 -18.34 13.02
C PRO A 94 19.70 -18.86 11.83
N GLY A 95 18.41 -18.99 12.02
CA GLY A 95 17.47 -19.13 10.92
C GLY A 95 17.46 -17.90 10.03
N SER A 96 17.05 -18.07 8.79
CA SER A 96 16.84 -16.97 7.84
C SER A 96 15.38 -16.92 7.43
N GLY A 97 14.88 -15.74 7.15
CA GLY A 97 13.55 -15.50 6.60
C GLY A 97 13.62 -14.87 5.22
N SER A 98 12.49 -14.83 4.54
CA SER A 98 12.33 -14.17 3.24
C SER A 98 11.80 -12.77 3.47
N GLY A 99 12.63 -11.76 3.21
CA GLY A 99 12.18 -10.37 3.24
C GLY A 99 11.31 -10.03 2.02
N TRP A 100 10.45 -9.06 2.19
CA TRP A 100 9.67 -8.47 1.10
C TRP A 100 10.22 -7.08 0.76
N ALA A 101 10.57 -6.90 -0.53
CA ALA A 101 11.19 -5.65 -0.99
C ALA A 101 10.21 -4.47 -1.17
N GLY A 102 8.93 -4.72 -0.98
CA GLY A 102 7.88 -3.75 -1.28
C GLY A 102 7.44 -3.81 -2.75
N GLN A 103 6.19 -3.49 -2.98
CA GLN A 103 5.61 -3.41 -4.32
C GLN A 103 4.87 -2.09 -4.46
N MET A 104 5.29 -1.28 -5.42
CA MET A 104 4.63 -0.03 -5.72
C MET A 104 3.31 -0.30 -6.44
N PRO A 105 2.26 0.50 -6.20
CA PRO A 105 1.05 0.45 -6.99
C PRO A 105 1.37 0.62 -8.47
N GLY A 106 0.72 -0.16 -9.33
CA GLY A 106 0.81 0.04 -10.77
C GLY A 106 0.37 1.45 -11.16
N LEU A 107 1.08 2.08 -12.07
CA LEU A 107 0.63 3.34 -12.63
C LEU A 107 -0.73 3.13 -13.31
N PRO A 108 -1.69 4.06 -13.17
CA PRO A 108 -2.91 4.00 -13.95
C PRO A 108 -2.56 3.93 -15.43
N GLY A 109 -3.09 2.95 -16.14
CA GLY A 109 -2.94 2.87 -17.58
C GLY A 109 -3.32 4.20 -18.20
N GLY A 110 -2.51 4.71 -19.12
CA GLY A 110 -2.82 5.94 -19.84
C GLY A 110 -4.19 5.79 -20.51
N VAL A 111 -5.09 6.73 -20.27
CA VAL A 111 -6.31 6.83 -21.04
C VAL A 111 -5.91 7.29 -22.42
N GLU A 112 -5.96 6.39 -23.40
CA GLU A 112 -5.93 6.83 -24.79
C GLU A 112 -7.18 7.68 -25.03
N LEU A 113 -6.99 8.96 -25.16
CA LEU A 113 -8.05 9.83 -25.62
C LEU A 113 -8.42 9.35 -27.03
N PRO A 114 -9.73 9.12 -27.29
CA PRO A 114 -10.16 8.79 -28.63
C PRO A 114 -9.66 9.87 -29.58
N ALA A 115 -9.10 9.42 -30.71
CA ALA A 115 -8.62 10.36 -31.72
C ALA A 115 -9.73 11.36 -32.07
N TYR A 116 -9.41 12.63 -31.92
CA TYR A 116 -10.33 13.71 -32.31
C TYR A 116 -10.60 13.59 -33.81
N THR A 117 -11.78 13.20 -34.17
CA THR A 117 -12.28 13.28 -35.54
C THR A 117 -12.91 14.65 -35.70
N PRO A 118 -12.31 15.57 -36.45
CA PRO A 118 -12.94 16.84 -36.71
C PRO A 118 -14.27 16.60 -37.41
N PRO A 119 -15.31 17.37 -37.07
CA PRO A 119 -16.58 17.25 -37.78
C PRO A 119 -16.35 17.50 -39.26
N LEU A 120 -17.00 16.68 -40.08
CA LEU A 120 -16.94 16.83 -41.55
C LEU A 120 -17.37 18.26 -41.91
N PRO A 121 -16.65 18.92 -42.84
CA PRO A 121 -17.02 20.22 -43.26
C PRO A 121 -18.47 20.19 -43.82
N PHE A 122 -19.27 21.15 -43.42
CA PHE A 122 -20.65 21.31 -43.91
C PHE A 122 -20.65 21.36 -45.43
N LYS A 123 -21.21 20.36 -46.06
CA LYS A 123 -21.49 20.44 -47.49
C LYS A 123 -22.64 21.42 -47.72
N GLY A 124 -22.33 22.59 -48.22
CA GLY A 124 -23.30 23.54 -48.73
C GLY A 124 -23.68 24.70 -47.79
N GLY A 125 -22.99 24.92 -46.73
CA GLY A 125 -23.15 26.09 -45.89
C GLY A 125 -21.92 27.00 -45.92
N LYS A 126 -22.13 28.27 -45.92
CA LYS A 126 -21.07 29.22 -45.68
C LYS A 126 -20.53 29.04 -44.24
N ALA A 127 -19.24 29.23 -44.03
CA ALA A 127 -18.63 29.07 -42.70
C ALA A 127 -19.37 29.91 -41.65
N CYS A 128 -19.78 29.25 -40.55
CA CYS A 128 -20.44 29.95 -39.47
C CYS A 128 -19.55 30.89 -38.70
N PRO A 129 -20.07 31.98 -38.12
CA PRO A 129 -19.30 32.93 -37.32
C PRO A 129 -18.45 32.29 -36.21
N LEU A 130 -18.89 31.16 -35.67
CA LEU A 130 -18.17 30.43 -34.63
C LEU A 130 -16.84 29.85 -35.11
N LEU A 131 -16.75 29.38 -36.34
CA LEU A 131 -15.49 28.89 -36.93
C LEU A 131 -14.56 30.00 -37.32
N ALA A 132 -15.10 31.14 -37.77
CA ALA A 132 -14.32 32.35 -38.09
C ALA A 132 -13.65 32.94 -36.85
N GLN A 133 -14.26 32.81 -35.66
CA GLN A 133 -13.66 33.28 -34.40
C GLN A 133 -12.45 32.46 -33.95
N GLN A 134 -12.32 31.23 -34.40
CA GLN A 134 -11.17 30.40 -34.05
C GLN A 134 -9.97 30.60 -34.99
N GLU A 135 -10.19 31.02 -36.20
CA GLU A 135 -9.11 31.12 -37.19
C GLU A 135 -8.51 32.53 -37.27
N THR A 136 -9.31 33.56 -37.46
CA THR A 136 -8.91 34.95 -37.39
C THR A 136 -10.13 35.87 -37.45
N ALA A 137 -10.05 37.04 -36.83
CA ALA A 137 -11.14 38.04 -36.82
C ALA A 137 -11.46 38.65 -38.21
N MET A 138 -10.85 38.17 -39.27
CA MET A 138 -10.98 38.79 -40.60
C MET A 138 -12.09 38.18 -41.48
N ASN A 139 -12.71 37.08 -41.09
CA ASN A 139 -13.67 36.38 -41.93
C ASN A 139 -15.12 36.47 -41.43
N ILE A 140 -15.42 37.43 -40.58
CA ILE A 140 -16.78 37.64 -40.06
C ILE A 140 -17.75 38.07 -41.15
N ASN A 141 -17.26 38.73 -42.20
CA ASN A 141 -18.10 39.23 -43.27
C ASN A 141 -18.56 38.19 -44.32
N GLU A 142 -18.01 36.98 -44.25
CA GLU A 142 -18.40 35.92 -45.22
C GLU A 142 -19.66 35.16 -44.84
N CYS A 143 -20.21 35.43 -43.67
CA CYS A 143 -21.42 34.75 -43.19
C CYS A 143 -22.71 35.54 -43.39
N ASP A 144 -22.64 36.80 -43.86
CA ASP A 144 -23.77 37.72 -43.94
C ASP A 144 -24.47 37.76 -45.32
N GLU A 145 -24.13 36.91 -46.27
CA GLU A 145 -24.85 36.85 -47.54
C GLU A 145 -25.42 35.44 -47.84
#